data_1fa36dca597bcd8c56b38e167beb8e4b
#
_entry.id   1fa36dca597bcd8c56b38e167beb8e4b
#
_cell.length_a   1.000
_cell.length_b   1.000
_cell.length_c   1.000
_cell.angle_alpha   90.00
_cell.angle_beta   90.00
_cell.angle_gamma   90.00
#
_symmetry.space_group_name_H-M   'P 1'
#
loop_
_entity.id
_entity.type
_entity.pdbx_description
1 polymer ?
#
loop_
_entity_poly.entity_id
_entity_poly.type
_entity_poly.pdbx_seq_one_letter_code
_entity_poly.pdbx_strand_id
1 'polypeptide(L)'
;MDEGMLESEQLMSDFLKLISSEPDICRVPIMIDSSKWSVIEAGLQCLQGKGIVNSISLKEGEDIFIEHAKLIKRYGAATVVMAFDEKGQADTTERRFEVCKRSYDILVNTVEFPPEDIIFDPNILTLSLIHI
;
A
#
# COMPACT_ATOMS: atom_id res chain seq x y z
N MET A 1 8.99 3.33 -9.96
CA MET A 1 10.27 2.59 -9.93
C MET A 1 10.17 1.13 -10.39
N ASP A 2 9.10 0.77 -11.06
CA ASP A 2 8.82 -0.62 -11.46
C ASP A 2 9.19 -0.95 -12.91
N GLU A 3 9.98 -0.11 -13.57
CA GLU A 3 10.41 -0.33 -14.95
C GLU A 3 11.49 -1.41 -15.04
N GLY A 4 11.25 -2.38 -15.90
CA GLY A 4 11.83 -3.72 -15.92
C GLY A 4 13.33 -3.89 -16.24
N MET A 5 14.16 -2.87 -16.16
CA MET A 5 15.62 -3.00 -16.31
C MET A 5 16.41 -2.38 -15.14
N LEU A 6 15.70 -1.91 -14.10
CA LEU A 6 16.32 -1.29 -12.94
C LEU A 6 16.23 -2.24 -11.74
N GLU A 7 17.29 -2.28 -10.95
CA GLU A 7 17.25 -2.92 -9.62
C GLU A 7 16.39 -2.05 -8.70
N SER A 8 15.07 -2.22 -8.81
CA SER A 8 14.07 -1.33 -8.20
C SER A 8 14.19 -1.26 -6.68
N GLU A 9 14.56 -2.37 -6.03
CA GLU A 9 14.80 -2.41 -4.59
C GLU A 9 15.97 -1.52 -4.17
N GLN A 10 17.09 -1.60 -4.91
CA GLN A 10 18.27 -0.80 -4.61
C GLN A 10 18.00 0.69 -4.87
N LEU A 11 17.34 1.01 -5.98
CA LEU A 11 16.98 2.40 -6.31
C LEU A 11 16.04 3.00 -5.29
N MET A 12 15.03 2.24 -4.81
CA MET A 12 14.12 2.69 -3.75
C MET A 12 14.91 3.00 -2.48
N SER A 13 15.81 2.10 -2.07
CA SER A 13 16.63 2.27 -0.88
C SER A 13 17.56 3.49 -0.99
N ASP A 14 18.25 3.64 -2.12
CA ASP A 14 19.19 4.74 -2.33
C ASP A 14 18.47 6.10 -2.39
N PHE A 15 17.32 6.15 -3.07
CA PHE A 15 16.52 7.36 -3.14
C PHE A 15 16.02 7.78 -1.75
N LEU A 16 15.46 6.85 -0.98
CA LEU A 16 14.95 7.15 0.36
C LEU A 16 16.07 7.58 1.32
N LYS A 17 17.25 6.96 1.25
CA LYS A 17 18.43 7.38 2.03
C LYS A 17 18.88 8.79 1.63
N LEU A 18 18.86 9.11 0.34
CA LEU A 18 19.22 10.44 -0.16
C LEU A 18 18.28 11.51 0.38
N ILE A 19 16.97 11.33 0.24
CA ILE A 19 15.97 12.32 0.69
C ILE A 19 15.88 12.42 2.21
N SER A 20 16.23 11.38 2.95
CA SER A 20 16.21 11.40 4.42
C SER A 20 17.22 12.40 5.02
N SER A 21 18.23 12.80 4.25
CA SER A 21 19.21 13.82 4.66
C SER A 21 18.73 15.25 4.41
N GLU A 22 17.61 15.45 3.71
CA GLU A 22 17.06 16.76 3.36
C GLU A 22 16.06 17.24 4.43
N PRO A 23 16.39 18.28 5.20
CA PRO A 23 15.56 18.71 6.34
C PRO A 23 14.13 19.09 5.98
N ASP A 24 13.90 19.62 4.79
CA ASP A 24 12.58 20.04 4.34
C ASP A 24 11.71 18.86 3.89
N ILE A 25 12.33 17.78 3.40
CA ILE A 25 11.64 16.57 2.96
C ILE A 25 11.33 15.66 4.16
N CYS A 26 12.25 15.50 5.09
CA CYS A 26 12.06 14.60 6.23
C CYS A 26 10.93 15.02 7.20
N ARG A 27 10.34 16.20 7.01
CA ARG A 27 9.20 16.68 7.80
C ARG A 27 7.86 16.16 7.31
N VAL A 28 7.79 15.64 6.08
CA VAL A 28 6.55 15.15 5.49
C VAL A 28 6.52 13.62 5.46
N PRO A 29 5.34 13.00 5.65
CA PRO A 29 5.20 11.56 5.50
C PRO A 29 5.53 11.14 4.06
N ILE A 30 6.25 10.04 3.93
CA ILE A 30 6.59 9.45 2.62
C ILE A 30 5.63 8.30 2.35
N MET A 31 5.01 8.30 1.16
CA MET A 31 4.24 7.17 0.66
C MET A 31 5.09 6.37 -0.31
N ILE A 32 5.31 5.09 0.00
CA ILE A 32 5.97 4.14 -0.89
C ILE A 32 4.92 3.54 -1.81
N ASP A 33 5.14 3.69 -3.11
CA ASP A 33 4.25 3.19 -4.15
C ASP A 33 5.01 2.23 -5.08
N SER A 34 4.63 0.97 -5.08
CA SER A 34 5.15 -0.05 -5.99
C SER A 34 4.15 -1.19 -6.15
N SER A 35 4.15 -1.80 -7.34
CA SER A 35 3.42 -3.03 -7.61
C SER A 35 4.15 -4.29 -7.09
N LYS A 36 5.42 -4.16 -6.70
CA LYS A 36 6.25 -5.26 -6.20
C LYS A 36 6.45 -5.15 -4.69
N TRP A 37 6.10 -6.21 -3.99
CA TRP A 37 6.24 -6.25 -2.54
C TRP A 37 7.70 -6.08 -2.08
N SER A 38 8.66 -6.70 -2.77
CA SER A 38 10.09 -6.58 -2.44
C SER A 38 10.60 -5.14 -2.47
N VAL A 39 10.08 -4.31 -3.39
CA VAL A 39 10.40 -2.88 -3.47
C VAL A 39 9.78 -2.11 -2.31
N ILE A 40 8.53 -2.43 -1.96
CA ILE A 40 7.85 -1.83 -0.79
C ILE A 40 8.63 -2.15 0.49
N GLU A 41 9.01 -3.40 0.69
CA GLU A 41 9.75 -3.82 1.88
C GLU A 41 11.14 -3.16 1.97
N ALA A 42 11.87 -3.09 0.86
CA ALA A 42 13.14 -2.36 0.78
C ALA A 42 12.97 -0.88 1.17
N GLY A 43 11.87 -0.26 0.70
CA GLY A 43 11.53 1.12 1.07
C GLY A 43 11.19 1.26 2.55
N LEU A 44 10.38 0.38 3.11
CA LEU A 44 10.00 0.41 4.53
C LEU A 44 11.21 0.34 5.46
N GLN A 45 12.25 -0.41 5.10
CA GLN A 45 13.50 -0.50 5.85
C GLN A 45 14.30 0.81 5.89
N CYS A 46 14.05 1.70 4.94
CA CYS A 46 14.79 2.96 4.80
C CYS A 46 14.00 4.19 5.27
N LEU A 47 12.70 4.04 5.58
CA LEU A 47 11.87 5.15 6.01
C LEU A 47 12.21 5.62 7.42
N GLN A 48 12.20 6.94 7.57
CA GLN A 48 12.24 7.62 8.86
C GLN A 48 10.84 8.10 9.24
N GLY A 49 10.42 7.83 10.48
CA GLY A 49 9.08 8.20 10.94
C GLY A 49 7.98 7.31 10.34
N LYS A 50 6.74 7.81 10.41
CA LYS A 50 5.57 7.07 9.94
C LYS A 50 5.39 7.23 8.43
N GLY A 51 5.59 6.13 7.70
CA GLY A 51 5.34 6.06 6.27
C GLY A 51 3.95 5.53 5.93
N ILE A 52 3.65 5.53 4.65
CA ILE A 52 2.41 4.98 4.09
C ILE A 52 2.78 4.01 2.97
N VAL A 53 2.16 2.86 2.93
CA VAL A 53 2.32 1.87 1.85
C VAL A 53 1.17 1.99 0.87
N ASN A 54 1.46 2.16 -0.39
CA ASN A 54 0.51 2.06 -1.49
C ASN A 54 0.92 0.89 -2.40
N SER A 55 0.24 -0.20 -2.40
CA SER A 55 -0.95 -0.59 -1.69
C SER A 55 -0.96 -2.10 -1.41
N ILE A 56 -1.88 -2.56 -0.59
CA ILE A 56 -2.19 -3.98 -0.43
C ILE A 56 -3.63 -4.26 -0.86
N SER A 57 -3.92 -5.51 -1.22
CA SER A 57 -5.26 -5.94 -1.60
C SER A 57 -5.44 -7.45 -1.41
N LEU A 58 -6.67 -7.92 -1.48
CA LEU A 58 -7.00 -9.35 -1.47
C LEU A 58 -6.80 -10.05 -2.83
N LYS A 59 -6.18 -9.38 -3.81
CA LYS A 59 -5.98 -9.92 -5.16
C LYS A 59 -5.25 -11.26 -5.19
N GLU A 60 -4.23 -11.42 -4.36
CA GLU A 60 -3.40 -12.62 -4.27
C GLU A 60 -3.84 -13.58 -3.15
N GLY A 61 -4.99 -13.30 -2.53
CA GLY A 61 -5.57 -14.10 -1.47
C GLY A 61 -5.33 -13.53 -0.08
N GLU A 62 -6.06 -14.10 0.87
CA GLU A 62 -6.12 -13.62 2.25
C GLU A 62 -4.81 -13.83 3.02
N ASP A 63 -4.13 -14.97 2.80
CA ASP A 63 -2.90 -15.30 3.52
C ASP A 63 -1.78 -14.29 3.21
N ILE A 64 -1.59 -13.96 1.92
CA ILE A 64 -0.60 -12.97 1.49
C ILE A 64 -0.98 -11.58 2.00
N PHE A 65 -2.25 -11.22 1.95
CA PHE A 65 -2.75 -9.96 2.48
C PHE A 65 -2.44 -9.80 3.97
N ILE A 66 -2.68 -10.85 4.76
CA ILE A 66 -2.38 -10.88 6.21
C ILE A 66 -0.87 -10.76 6.46
N GLU A 67 -0.05 -11.48 5.69
CA GLU A 67 1.41 -11.44 5.81
C GLU A 67 1.94 -10.02 5.55
N HIS A 68 1.54 -9.40 4.44
CA HIS A 68 1.93 -8.04 4.11
C HIS A 68 1.46 -7.03 5.17
N ALA A 69 0.21 -7.16 5.62
CA ALA A 69 -0.34 -6.29 6.67
C ALA A 69 0.42 -6.39 7.99
N LYS A 70 0.83 -7.60 8.40
CA LYS A 70 1.66 -7.81 9.60
C LYS A 70 3.02 -7.13 9.48
N LEU A 71 3.64 -7.21 8.30
CA LEU A 71 4.92 -6.55 8.04
C LEU A 71 4.77 -5.03 8.07
N ILE A 72 3.77 -4.46 7.41
CA ILE A 72 3.49 -3.02 7.44
C ILE A 72 3.27 -2.53 8.87
N LYS A 73 2.44 -3.25 9.64
CA LYS A 73 2.22 -2.94 11.07
C LYS A 73 3.52 -2.96 11.88
N ARG A 74 4.39 -3.94 11.62
CA ARG A 74 5.69 -4.08 12.31
C ARG A 74 6.61 -2.89 12.04
N TYR A 75 6.56 -2.31 10.83
CA TYR A 75 7.28 -1.08 10.48
C TYR A 75 6.59 0.20 10.98
N GLY A 76 5.40 0.09 11.55
CA GLY A 76 4.63 1.25 12.06
C GLY A 76 4.04 2.14 10.97
N ALA A 77 3.90 1.64 9.75
CA ALA A 77 3.36 2.39 8.63
C ALA A 77 1.83 2.29 8.53
N ALA A 78 1.19 3.30 7.94
CA ALA A 78 -0.17 3.23 7.46
C ALA A 78 -0.22 2.52 6.09
N THR A 79 -1.39 2.09 5.66
CA THR A 79 -1.54 1.41 4.37
C THR A 79 -2.77 1.85 3.60
N VAL A 80 -2.61 1.94 2.28
CA VAL A 80 -3.72 2.02 1.33
C VAL A 80 -4.17 0.61 1.01
N VAL A 81 -5.47 0.37 1.10
CA VAL A 81 -6.13 -0.90 0.77
C VAL A 81 -7.00 -0.70 -0.46
N MET A 82 -6.65 -1.35 -1.54
CA MET A 82 -7.43 -1.28 -2.78
C MET A 82 -8.59 -2.27 -2.78
N ALA A 83 -9.71 -1.87 -3.38
CA ALA A 83 -10.90 -2.70 -3.54
C ALA A 83 -10.73 -3.76 -4.65
N PHE A 84 -9.75 -4.63 -4.48
CA PHE A 84 -9.51 -5.83 -5.29
C PHE A 84 -9.63 -7.08 -4.42
N ASP A 85 -10.22 -8.11 -4.98
CA ASP A 85 -10.22 -9.46 -4.42
C ASP A 85 -9.68 -10.48 -5.44
N GLU A 86 -9.78 -11.75 -5.13
CA GLU A 86 -9.32 -12.86 -5.98
C GLU A 86 -10.05 -12.91 -7.34
N LYS A 87 -11.20 -12.25 -7.46
CA LYS A 87 -11.98 -12.12 -8.70
C LYS A 87 -11.59 -10.89 -9.53
N GLY A 88 -10.70 -10.05 -8.99
CA GLY A 88 -10.24 -8.82 -9.62
C GLY A 88 -10.82 -7.56 -9.00
N GLN A 89 -10.82 -6.48 -9.76
CA GLN A 89 -11.33 -5.18 -9.32
C GLN A 89 -12.83 -5.22 -9.01
N ALA A 90 -13.21 -4.61 -7.90
CA ALA A 90 -14.61 -4.40 -7.57
C ALA A 90 -15.22 -3.28 -8.46
N ASP A 91 -16.20 -3.62 -9.26
CA ASP A 91 -16.79 -2.76 -10.29
C ASP A 91 -18.12 -2.13 -9.85
N THR A 92 -18.88 -2.78 -8.95
CA THR A 92 -20.13 -2.26 -8.41
C THR A 92 -19.96 -1.67 -7.02
N THR A 93 -20.88 -0.81 -6.61
CA THR A 93 -20.88 -0.19 -5.28
C THR A 93 -20.96 -1.24 -4.17
N GLU A 94 -21.86 -2.20 -4.33
CA GLU A 94 -22.06 -3.30 -3.38
C GLU A 94 -20.79 -4.12 -3.22
N ARG A 95 -20.16 -4.48 -4.34
CA ARG A 95 -18.94 -5.28 -4.32
C ARG A 95 -17.75 -4.52 -3.73
N ARG A 96 -17.63 -3.21 -4.02
CA ARG A 96 -16.62 -2.35 -3.39
C ARG A 96 -16.78 -2.33 -1.89
N PHE A 97 -18.02 -2.17 -1.41
CA PHE A 97 -18.30 -2.19 0.00
C PHE A 97 -17.96 -3.53 0.65
N GLU A 98 -18.34 -4.66 0.02
CA GLU A 98 -18.06 -6.01 0.52
C GLU A 98 -16.55 -6.27 0.61
N VAL A 99 -15.78 -5.93 -0.43
CA VAL A 99 -14.32 -6.12 -0.45
C VAL A 99 -13.64 -5.24 0.59
N CYS A 100 -14.00 -3.97 0.68
CA CYS A 100 -13.45 -3.06 1.69
C CYS A 100 -13.81 -3.51 3.11
N LYS A 101 -15.06 -3.94 3.33
CA LYS A 101 -15.49 -4.46 4.63
C LYS A 101 -14.74 -5.72 5.02
N ARG A 102 -14.59 -6.70 4.11
CA ARG A 102 -13.81 -7.91 4.33
C ARG A 102 -12.36 -7.58 4.67
N SER A 103 -11.74 -6.68 3.91
CA SER A 103 -10.38 -6.23 4.18
C SER A 103 -10.24 -5.58 5.54
N TYR A 104 -11.19 -4.73 5.92
CA TYR A 104 -11.23 -4.09 7.24
C TYR A 104 -11.35 -5.13 8.36
N ASP A 105 -12.27 -6.06 8.24
CA ASP A 105 -12.51 -7.09 9.25
C ASP A 105 -11.25 -7.96 9.46
N ILE A 106 -10.54 -8.32 8.38
CA ILE A 106 -9.27 -9.06 8.46
C ILE A 106 -8.19 -8.21 9.14
N LEU A 107 -8.02 -6.98 8.72
CA LEU A 107 -6.99 -6.09 9.26
C LEU A 107 -7.19 -5.83 10.76
N VAL A 108 -8.40 -5.50 11.17
CA VAL A 108 -8.67 -5.12 12.56
C VAL A 108 -8.78 -6.34 13.47
N ASN A 109 -9.48 -7.40 13.04
CA ASN A 109 -9.76 -8.54 13.91
C ASN A 109 -8.67 -9.62 13.90
N THR A 110 -7.97 -9.81 12.76
CA THR A 110 -6.96 -10.87 12.61
C THR A 110 -5.55 -10.32 12.77
N VAL A 111 -5.24 -9.19 12.14
CA VAL A 111 -3.91 -8.57 12.19
C VAL A 111 -3.78 -7.61 13.38
N GLU A 112 -4.90 -7.18 13.95
CA GLU A 112 -4.95 -6.11 14.96
C GLU A 112 -4.26 -4.82 14.46
N PHE A 113 -4.52 -4.49 13.19
CA PHE A 113 -4.00 -3.27 12.56
C PHE A 113 -4.75 -2.06 13.12
N PRO A 114 -4.07 -0.94 13.43
CA PRO A 114 -4.73 0.27 13.90
C PRO A 114 -5.74 0.78 12.86
N PRO A 115 -7.03 0.94 13.20
CA PRO A 115 -8.05 1.38 12.23
C PRO A 115 -7.75 2.75 11.61
N GLU A 116 -7.14 3.64 12.38
CA GLU A 116 -6.74 4.98 11.95
C GLU A 116 -5.60 5.00 10.91
N ASP A 117 -4.92 3.88 10.72
CA ASP A 117 -3.83 3.71 9.77
C ASP A 117 -4.27 3.02 8.48
N ILE A 118 -5.57 2.79 8.30
CA ILE A 118 -6.15 2.15 7.12
C ILE A 118 -6.78 3.22 6.22
N ILE A 119 -6.34 3.29 4.96
CA ILE A 119 -6.87 4.19 3.94
C ILE A 119 -7.48 3.32 2.84
N PHE A 120 -8.77 3.47 2.55
CA PHE A 120 -9.40 2.72 1.47
C PHE A 120 -9.35 3.46 0.15
N ASP A 121 -8.89 2.76 -0.89
CA ASP A 121 -9.05 3.16 -2.28
C ASP A 121 -10.10 2.26 -2.94
N PRO A 122 -11.33 2.76 -3.13
CA PRO A 122 -12.41 2.00 -3.77
C PRO A 122 -12.20 1.83 -5.28
N ASN A 123 -11.11 2.39 -5.82
CA ASN A 123 -10.72 2.29 -7.21
C ASN A 123 -11.80 2.81 -8.17
N ILE A 124 -12.23 4.06 -7.94
CA ILE A 124 -13.23 4.74 -8.76
C ILE A 124 -12.51 5.46 -9.89
N LEU A 125 -12.69 4.95 -11.12
CA LEU A 125 -12.21 5.61 -12.32
C LEU A 125 -13.14 6.76 -12.70
N THR A 126 -12.58 7.93 -12.96
CA THR A 126 -13.35 9.08 -13.42
C THR A 126 -13.73 8.93 -14.90
N LEU A 127 -15.00 9.14 -15.21
CA LEU A 127 -15.52 9.09 -16.60
C LEU A 127 -14.82 10.08 -17.54
N SER A 128 -14.23 11.14 -17.02
CA SER A 128 -13.48 12.12 -17.80
C SER A 128 -12.26 11.55 -18.53
N LEU A 129 -11.75 10.41 -18.11
CA LEU A 129 -10.64 9.71 -18.78
C LEU A 129 -11.11 8.81 -19.93
N ILE A 130 -12.42 8.57 -20.06
CA ILE A 130 -13.01 7.69 -21.08
C ILE A 130 -13.40 8.47 -22.33
N HIS A 131 -13.53 9.79 -22.25
CA HIS A 131 -14.02 10.67 -23.31
C HIS A 131 -12.96 11.57 -23.95
N ILE A 132 -11.70 11.26 -23.71
CA ILE A 132 -10.57 12.00 -24.33
C ILE A 132 -10.04 11.26 -25.55
#